data_04a51c1804c7320f7ae43782e89ebe0b
#
_entry.id   04a51c1804c7320f7ae43782e89ebe0b
#
_cell.length_a   1.000
_cell.length_b   1.000
_cell.length_c   1.000
_cell.angle_alpha   90.00
_cell.angle_beta   90.00
_cell.angle_gamma   90.00
#
_symmetry.space_group_name_H-M   'P 1'
#
loop_
_entity.id
_entity.type
_entity.pdbx_description
1 polymer ?
#
loop_
_entity_poly.entity_id
_entity_poly.type
_entity_poly.pdbx_seq_one_letter_code
_entity_poly.pdbx_strand_id
1 'polypeptide(L)'
;MKIVVGSDHAGFPMKAELLFFLKGLGHEVEDVGSYDPKPVDFPDIARKVAAAITSGKAERGLMVCGTGVGAAIGANKMKGIRAAVCHDVHSAHQCVEHDDVNVMCIGAQIVGPWLAKDLIAAYLAAKFSTDEEFRRRVAKLADMDAGR
;
A
#
# COMPACT_ATOMS: atom_id res chain seq x y z
N MET A 1 0.99 4.05 14.01
CA MET A 1 1.02 4.97 12.86
C MET A 1 -0.38 5.08 12.26
N LYS A 2 -0.58 6.06 11.39
CA LYS A 2 -1.83 6.24 10.65
C LYS A 2 -1.74 5.53 9.31
N ILE A 3 -2.70 4.67 9.00
CA ILE A 3 -2.71 3.82 7.81
C ILE A 3 -4.01 4.05 7.03
N VAL A 4 -3.91 4.28 5.74
CA VAL A 4 -5.05 4.30 4.84
C VAL A 4 -5.19 2.94 4.14
N VAL A 5 -6.40 2.40 4.10
CA VAL A 5 -6.72 1.13 3.44
C VAL A 5 -7.78 1.35 2.39
N GLY A 6 -7.53 0.87 1.18
CA GLY A 6 -8.50 0.85 0.10
C GLY A 6 -8.59 -0.54 -0.54
N SER A 7 -9.75 -0.87 -1.08
CA SER A 7 -9.93 -2.07 -1.91
C SER A 7 -10.88 -1.81 -3.06
N ASP A 8 -10.71 -2.52 -4.16
CA ASP A 8 -11.78 -2.70 -5.13
C ASP A 8 -12.72 -3.83 -4.68
N HIS A 9 -13.69 -4.19 -5.53
CA HIS A 9 -14.64 -5.27 -5.26
C HIS A 9 -13.96 -6.65 -5.14
N ALA A 10 -12.85 -6.88 -5.83
CA ALA A 10 -12.11 -8.15 -5.76
C ALA A 10 -11.32 -8.28 -4.44
N GLY A 11 -10.84 -7.17 -3.90
CA GLY A 11 -10.15 -7.12 -2.60
C GLY A 11 -11.09 -7.00 -1.40
N PHE A 12 -12.32 -6.56 -1.63
CA PHE A 12 -13.29 -6.29 -0.57
C PHE A 12 -13.54 -7.46 0.40
N PRO A 13 -13.65 -8.74 -0.03
CA PRO A 13 -13.87 -9.86 0.89
C PRO A 13 -12.77 -10.03 1.95
N MET A 14 -11.52 -9.70 1.61
CA MET A 14 -10.39 -9.79 2.54
C MET A 14 -10.27 -8.56 3.43
N LYS A 15 -10.72 -7.40 2.99
CA LYS A 15 -10.47 -6.10 3.63
C LYS A 15 -10.91 -6.05 5.10
N ALA A 16 -12.08 -6.58 5.42
CA ALA A 16 -12.62 -6.53 6.79
C ALA A 16 -11.68 -7.19 7.81
N GLU A 17 -11.12 -8.35 7.48
CA GLU A 17 -10.17 -9.07 8.33
C GLU A 17 -8.86 -8.30 8.48
N LEU A 18 -8.37 -7.66 7.42
CA LEU A 18 -7.15 -6.86 7.46
C LEU A 18 -7.34 -5.56 8.26
N LEU A 19 -8.49 -4.91 8.16
CA LEU A 19 -8.84 -3.76 9.00
C LEU A 19 -8.85 -4.13 10.49
N PHE A 20 -9.44 -5.27 10.84
CA PHE A 20 -9.43 -5.78 12.20
C PHE A 20 -8.01 -6.07 12.69
N PHE A 21 -7.20 -6.72 11.88
CA PHE A 21 -5.80 -7.03 12.19
C PHE A 21 -4.98 -5.74 12.45
N LEU A 22 -5.07 -4.76 11.57
CA LEU A 22 -4.35 -3.48 11.69
C LEU A 22 -4.72 -2.73 12.98
N LYS A 23 -6.02 -2.67 13.31
CA LYS A 23 -6.49 -2.07 14.57
C LYS A 23 -6.00 -2.85 15.78
N GLY A 24 -5.95 -4.18 15.69
CA GLY A 24 -5.40 -5.06 16.73
C GLY A 24 -3.90 -4.83 17.01
N LEU A 25 -3.15 -4.39 16.00
CA LEU A 25 -1.75 -3.95 16.13
C LEU A 25 -1.60 -2.53 16.73
N GLY A 26 -2.71 -1.85 17.04
CA GLY A 26 -2.68 -0.51 17.62
C GLY A 26 -2.55 0.63 16.59
N HIS A 27 -2.79 0.37 15.31
CA HIS A 27 -2.76 1.41 14.29
C HIS A 27 -4.09 2.16 14.20
N GLU A 28 -4.00 3.47 13.87
CA GLU A 28 -5.14 4.27 13.44
C GLU A 28 -5.40 4.00 11.95
N VAL A 29 -6.60 3.54 11.60
CA VAL A 29 -6.89 3.05 10.24
C VAL A 29 -8.04 3.83 9.63
N GLU A 30 -7.80 4.46 8.48
CA GLU A 30 -8.81 5.08 7.62
C GLU A 30 -9.16 4.12 6.48
N ASP A 31 -10.43 3.73 6.37
CA ASP A 31 -10.95 2.95 5.25
C ASP A 31 -11.57 3.90 4.21
N VAL A 32 -11.00 3.92 3.00
CA VAL A 32 -11.43 4.79 1.90
C VAL A 32 -12.25 4.05 0.81
N GLY A 33 -12.71 2.83 1.12
CA GLY A 33 -13.57 2.02 0.24
C GLY A 33 -12.76 0.91 -0.49
N SER A 34 -13.47 0.07 -1.30
CA SER A 34 -14.91 -0.05 -1.45
C SER A 34 -15.61 -0.50 -0.16
N TYR A 35 -16.89 -0.15 -0.01
CA TYR A 35 -17.67 -0.49 1.21
C TYR A 35 -18.68 -1.61 0.98
N ASP A 36 -18.77 -2.11 -0.24
CA ASP A 36 -19.63 -3.22 -0.65
C ASP A 36 -18.95 -4.03 -1.79
N PRO A 37 -19.47 -5.20 -2.16
CA PRO A 37 -18.87 -6.04 -3.20
C PRO A 37 -19.20 -5.60 -4.63
N LYS A 38 -19.88 -4.48 -4.84
CA LYS A 38 -20.22 -4.00 -6.19
C LYS A 38 -18.97 -3.58 -6.94
N PRO A 39 -18.93 -3.80 -8.26
CA PRO A 39 -17.83 -3.37 -9.10
C PRO A 39 -17.53 -1.88 -8.94
N VAL A 40 -16.25 -1.57 -8.71
CA VAL A 40 -15.69 -0.21 -8.68
C VAL A 40 -14.41 -0.18 -9.48
N ASP A 41 -14.06 0.98 -9.99
CA ASP A 41 -12.83 1.17 -10.71
C ASP A 41 -11.66 1.38 -9.72
N PHE A 42 -10.68 0.47 -9.74
CA PHE A 42 -9.54 0.53 -8.84
C PHE A 42 -8.75 1.85 -8.92
N PRO A 43 -8.65 2.57 -10.06
CA PRO A 43 -7.99 3.87 -10.11
C PRO A 43 -8.62 4.93 -9.20
N ASP A 44 -9.93 4.88 -9.00
CA ASP A 44 -10.62 5.82 -8.10
C ASP A 44 -10.29 5.53 -6.63
N ILE A 45 -10.13 4.26 -6.27
CA ILE A 45 -9.65 3.87 -4.95
C ILE A 45 -8.19 4.30 -4.78
N ALA A 46 -7.35 4.08 -5.80
CA ALA A 46 -5.94 4.49 -5.78
C ALA A 46 -5.79 6.00 -5.53
N ARG A 47 -6.64 6.84 -6.14
CA ARG A 47 -6.65 8.29 -5.90
C ARG A 47 -6.96 8.64 -4.45
N LYS A 48 -7.91 7.95 -3.81
CA LYS A 48 -8.27 8.20 -2.41
C LYS A 48 -7.12 7.82 -1.48
N VAL A 49 -6.49 6.65 -1.70
CA VAL A 49 -5.31 6.23 -0.94
C VAL A 49 -4.16 7.21 -1.12
N ALA A 50 -3.85 7.59 -2.36
CA ALA A 50 -2.79 8.54 -2.67
C ALA A 50 -3.05 9.91 -2.02
N ALA A 51 -4.28 10.41 -2.06
CA ALA A 51 -4.65 11.69 -1.43
C ALA A 51 -4.43 11.67 0.09
N ALA A 52 -4.74 10.56 0.77
CA ALA A 52 -4.49 10.43 2.21
C ALA A 52 -2.99 10.46 2.55
N ILE A 53 -2.16 9.81 1.73
CA ILE A 53 -0.69 9.81 1.90
C ILE A 53 -0.11 11.20 1.60
N THR A 54 -0.42 11.77 0.44
CA THR A 54 0.19 13.03 -0.01
C THR A 54 -0.25 14.24 0.80
N SER A 55 -1.43 14.20 1.42
CA SER A 55 -1.89 15.23 2.37
C SER A 55 -1.34 15.07 3.79
N GLY A 56 -0.59 13.99 4.08
CA GLY A 56 -0.08 13.70 5.41
C GLY A 56 -1.12 13.17 6.41
N LYS A 57 -2.32 12.82 5.94
CA LYS A 57 -3.36 12.19 6.79
C LYS A 57 -2.99 10.77 7.17
N ALA A 58 -2.27 10.06 6.31
CA ALA A 58 -1.76 8.72 6.58
C ALA A 58 -0.26 8.65 6.25
N GLU A 59 0.45 7.83 7.00
CA GLU A 59 1.89 7.60 6.82
C GLU A 59 2.16 6.49 5.79
N ARG A 60 1.27 5.49 5.75
CA ARG A 60 1.36 4.35 4.81
C ARG A 60 -0.01 3.94 4.30
N GLY A 61 -0.02 3.39 3.10
CA GLY A 61 -1.21 2.87 2.43
C GLY A 61 -1.15 1.36 2.22
N LEU A 62 -2.33 0.76 2.23
CA LEU A 62 -2.56 -0.61 1.82
C LEU A 62 -3.68 -0.63 0.77
N MET A 63 -3.44 -1.24 -0.38
CA MET A 63 -4.48 -1.50 -1.38
C MET A 63 -4.65 -3.00 -1.61
N VAL A 64 -5.89 -3.46 -1.53
CA VAL A 64 -6.25 -4.86 -1.78
C VAL A 64 -7.15 -4.93 -3.02
N CYS A 65 -6.70 -5.65 -4.03
CA CYS A 65 -7.50 -5.90 -5.25
C CYS A 65 -7.39 -7.37 -5.66
N GLY A 66 -7.74 -7.74 -6.87
CA GLY A 66 -7.63 -9.12 -7.35
C GLY A 66 -6.20 -9.65 -7.34
N THR A 67 -5.29 -8.94 -8.00
CA THR A 67 -3.86 -9.31 -8.12
C THR A 67 -2.89 -8.32 -7.49
N GLY A 68 -3.35 -7.14 -7.10
CA GLY A 68 -2.50 -6.03 -6.66
C GLY A 68 -1.88 -5.21 -7.81
N VAL A 69 -1.84 -5.77 -9.02
CA VAL A 69 -1.13 -5.16 -10.16
C VAL A 69 -1.77 -3.85 -10.59
N GLY A 70 -3.08 -3.85 -10.88
CA GLY A 70 -3.80 -2.63 -11.27
C GLY A 70 -3.75 -1.56 -10.17
N ALA A 71 -3.88 -1.97 -8.91
CA ALA A 71 -3.77 -1.08 -7.76
C ALA A 71 -2.40 -0.38 -7.71
N ALA A 72 -1.30 -1.13 -7.89
CA ALA A 72 0.05 -0.58 -7.90
C ALA A 72 0.28 0.36 -9.09
N ILE A 73 -0.16 -0.02 -10.29
CA ILE A 73 -0.07 0.84 -11.49
C ILE A 73 -0.82 2.16 -11.24
N GLY A 74 -2.07 2.07 -10.77
CA GLY A 74 -2.91 3.24 -10.51
C GLY A 74 -2.31 4.16 -9.46
N ALA A 75 -1.85 3.60 -8.33
CA ALA A 75 -1.23 4.37 -7.27
C ALA A 75 0.05 5.08 -7.73
N ASN A 76 0.91 4.41 -8.50
CA ASN A 76 2.15 4.99 -9.04
C ASN A 76 1.93 6.09 -10.10
N LYS A 77 0.71 6.30 -10.58
CA LYS A 77 0.39 7.47 -11.42
C LYS A 77 0.23 8.77 -10.62
N MET A 78 0.15 8.66 -9.28
CA MET A 78 0.02 9.83 -8.40
C MET A 78 1.40 10.28 -7.92
N LYS A 79 1.69 11.58 -8.06
CA LYS A 79 2.95 12.18 -7.62
C LYS A 79 3.18 11.93 -6.13
N GLY A 80 4.38 11.53 -5.75
CA GLY A 80 4.76 11.24 -4.38
C GLY A 80 4.38 9.84 -3.88
N ILE A 81 3.75 9.02 -4.73
CA ILE A 81 3.43 7.62 -4.40
C ILE A 81 4.47 6.68 -4.98
N ARG A 82 4.98 5.81 -4.12
CA ARG A 82 5.80 4.64 -4.45
C ARG A 82 5.03 3.41 -4.00
N ALA A 83 4.35 2.78 -4.95
CA ALA A 83 3.53 1.60 -4.70
C ALA A 83 4.21 0.34 -5.22
N ALA A 84 4.17 -0.73 -4.44
CA ALA A 84 4.71 -2.03 -4.82
C ALA A 84 3.69 -3.15 -4.59
N VAL A 85 3.67 -4.12 -5.49
CA VAL A 85 2.96 -5.40 -5.27
C VAL A 85 3.88 -6.30 -4.45
N CYS A 86 3.42 -6.77 -3.29
CA CYS A 86 4.19 -7.67 -2.43
C CYS A 86 3.36 -8.90 -2.07
N HIS A 87 3.85 -10.08 -2.45
CA HIS A 87 3.24 -11.37 -2.16
C HIS A 87 4.18 -12.33 -1.41
N ASP A 88 5.31 -11.85 -0.97
CA ASP A 88 6.26 -12.53 -0.07
C ASP A 88 6.77 -11.55 1.00
N VAL A 89 7.15 -12.11 2.16
CA VAL A 89 7.56 -11.34 3.34
C VAL A 89 8.85 -10.55 3.10
N HIS A 90 9.78 -11.10 2.30
CA HIS A 90 11.04 -10.43 1.99
C HIS A 90 10.79 -9.15 1.19
N SER A 91 10.04 -9.24 0.09
CA SER A 91 9.68 -8.06 -0.72
C SER A 91 8.86 -7.04 0.07
N ALA A 92 7.96 -7.50 0.95
CA ALA A 92 7.14 -6.62 1.79
C ALA A 92 7.98 -5.80 2.79
N HIS A 93 9.07 -6.38 3.32
CA HIS A 93 10.01 -5.66 4.16
C HIS A 93 10.92 -4.76 3.32
N GLN A 94 11.59 -5.34 2.31
CA GLN A 94 12.63 -4.67 1.54
C GLN A 94 12.11 -3.50 0.72
N CYS A 95 10.86 -3.53 0.23
CA CYS A 95 10.28 -2.43 -0.53
C CYS A 95 10.26 -1.10 0.27
N VAL A 96 10.14 -1.18 1.60
CA VAL A 96 10.27 0.00 2.45
C VAL A 96 11.74 0.30 2.73
N GLU A 97 12.50 -0.69 3.11
CA GLU A 97 13.90 -0.51 3.54
C GLU A 97 14.77 0.08 2.42
N HIS A 98 14.58 -0.35 1.17
CA HIS A 98 15.39 0.09 0.03
C HIS A 98 14.76 1.21 -0.79
N ASP A 99 13.43 1.17 -0.98
CA ASP A 99 12.74 2.00 -1.97
C ASP A 99 11.74 2.99 -1.34
N ASP A 100 11.66 3.00 -0.01
CA ASP A 100 10.74 3.87 0.74
C ASP A 100 9.31 3.80 0.22
N VAL A 101 8.84 2.58 -0.05
CA VAL A 101 7.47 2.33 -0.52
C VAL A 101 6.47 2.82 0.53
N ASN A 102 5.54 3.64 0.10
CA ASN A 102 4.49 4.19 0.97
C ASN A 102 3.09 3.60 0.72
N VAL A 103 2.91 2.80 -0.34
CA VAL A 103 1.69 2.04 -0.60
C VAL A 103 2.02 0.60 -0.97
N MET A 104 1.62 -0.36 -0.14
CA MET A 104 1.72 -1.78 -0.48
C MET A 104 0.42 -2.26 -1.10
N CYS A 105 0.51 -3.02 -2.20
CA CYS A 105 -0.62 -3.60 -2.91
C CYS A 105 -0.59 -5.13 -2.81
N ILE A 106 -1.73 -5.73 -2.47
CA ILE A 106 -1.91 -7.17 -2.29
C ILE A 106 -3.03 -7.68 -3.18
N GLY A 107 -2.85 -8.85 -3.75
CA GLY A 107 -3.87 -9.56 -4.50
C GLY A 107 -4.63 -10.57 -3.64
N ALA A 108 -5.91 -10.33 -3.39
CA ALA A 108 -6.78 -11.24 -2.64
C ALA A 108 -7.04 -12.58 -3.36
N GLN A 109 -6.78 -12.64 -4.67
CA GLN A 109 -6.83 -13.87 -5.46
C GLN A 109 -5.48 -14.60 -5.51
N ILE A 110 -4.42 -14.00 -4.95
CA ILE A 110 -3.05 -14.54 -4.98
C ILE A 110 -2.68 -15.08 -3.60
N VAL A 111 -2.99 -14.35 -2.52
CA VAL A 111 -2.65 -14.72 -1.15
C VAL A 111 -3.89 -14.84 -0.28
N GLY A 112 -3.85 -15.76 0.68
CA GLY A 112 -4.86 -15.86 1.72
C GLY A 112 -4.64 -14.87 2.87
N PRO A 113 -5.62 -14.75 3.79
CA PRO A 113 -5.55 -13.77 4.88
C PRO A 113 -4.35 -13.96 5.82
N TRP A 114 -3.89 -15.19 6.05
CA TRP A 114 -2.75 -15.47 6.90
C TRP A 114 -1.47 -14.85 6.35
N LEU A 115 -1.15 -15.15 5.09
CA LEU A 115 0.01 -14.55 4.44
C LEU A 115 -0.13 -13.03 4.31
N ALA A 116 -1.34 -12.54 4.00
CA ALA A 116 -1.58 -11.08 3.93
C ALA A 116 -1.24 -10.37 5.25
N LYS A 117 -1.54 -10.97 6.40
CA LYS A 117 -1.17 -10.42 7.72
C LYS A 117 0.35 -10.40 7.93
N ASP A 118 1.05 -11.46 7.52
CA ASP A 118 2.52 -11.51 7.63
C ASP A 118 3.17 -10.46 6.72
N LEU A 119 2.66 -10.29 5.49
CA LEU A 119 3.10 -9.23 4.57
C LEU A 119 2.90 -7.83 5.17
N ILE A 120 1.73 -7.56 5.74
CA ILE A 120 1.41 -6.29 6.37
C ILE A 120 2.33 -6.04 7.57
N ALA A 121 2.53 -7.04 8.43
CA ALA A 121 3.41 -6.92 9.59
C ALA A 121 4.85 -6.59 9.16
N ALA A 122 5.38 -7.28 8.15
CA ALA A 122 6.73 -7.01 7.61
C ALA A 122 6.84 -5.61 7.00
N TYR A 123 5.86 -5.19 6.21
CA TYR A 123 5.79 -3.87 5.60
C TYR A 123 5.74 -2.74 6.63
N LEU A 124 4.93 -2.88 7.68
CA LEU A 124 4.75 -1.85 8.69
C LEU A 124 5.92 -1.77 9.68
N ALA A 125 6.62 -2.89 9.94
CA ALA A 125 7.80 -2.93 10.80
C ALA A 125 9.05 -2.35 10.11
N ALA A 126 9.10 -2.38 8.79
CA ALA A 126 10.26 -1.92 8.03
C ALA A 126 10.43 -0.39 8.11
N LYS A 127 11.68 0.05 8.08
CA LYS A 127 12.07 1.47 8.06
C LYS A 127 12.96 1.74 6.86
N PHE A 128 12.81 2.91 6.26
CA PHE A 128 13.69 3.33 5.19
C PHE A 128 15.13 3.42 5.67
N SER A 129 16.05 2.77 4.94
CA SER A 129 17.45 2.70 5.27
C SER A 129 18.11 4.09 5.37
N THR A 130 19.08 4.19 6.24
CA THR A 130 19.97 5.37 6.33
C THR A 130 21.11 5.32 5.32
N ASP A 131 21.31 4.20 4.62
CA ASP A 131 22.39 4.01 3.66
C ASP A 131 22.27 4.97 2.49
N GLU A 132 23.35 5.63 2.17
CA GLU A 132 23.40 6.69 1.16
C GLU A 132 22.99 6.20 -0.23
N GLU A 133 23.30 4.96 -0.58
CA GLU A 133 22.97 4.43 -1.90
C GLU A 133 21.46 4.26 -2.11
N PHE A 134 20.70 3.83 -1.10
CA PHE A 134 19.24 3.72 -1.18
C PHE A 134 18.59 5.10 -1.21
N ARG A 135 19.06 6.01 -0.35
CA ARG A 135 18.57 7.40 -0.33
C ARG A 135 18.78 8.10 -1.66
N ARG A 136 19.96 7.91 -2.28
CA ARG A 136 20.26 8.46 -3.61
C ARG A 136 19.33 7.89 -4.69
N ARG A 137 19.02 6.58 -4.64
CA ARG A 137 18.10 5.96 -5.59
C ARG A 137 16.68 6.50 -5.43
N VAL A 138 16.17 6.62 -4.21
CA VAL A 138 14.86 7.19 -3.94
C VAL A 138 14.79 8.67 -4.33
N ALA A 139 15.84 9.45 -4.11
CA ALA A 139 15.91 10.84 -4.60
C ALA A 139 15.76 10.92 -6.13
N LYS A 140 16.42 10.03 -6.87
CA LYS A 140 16.24 9.95 -8.33
C LYS A 140 14.81 9.58 -8.76
N LEU A 141 14.12 8.71 -8.02
CA LEU A 141 12.71 8.44 -8.26
C LEU A 141 11.85 9.70 -8.03
N ALA A 142 12.16 10.48 -7.01
CA ALA A 142 11.48 11.75 -6.76
C ALA A 142 11.73 12.77 -7.89
N ASP A 143 12.95 12.84 -8.44
CA ASP A 143 13.26 13.68 -9.60
C ASP A 143 12.47 13.27 -10.85
N MET A 144 12.33 11.96 -11.10
CA MET A 144 11.49 11.45 -12.19
C MET A 144 10.02 11.82 -12.00
N ASP A 145 9.55 11.83 -10.76
CA ASP A 145 8.18 12.22 -10.41
C ASP A 145 7.94 13.72 -10.58
N ALA A 146 8.96 14.54 -10.32
CA ALA A 146 8.90 15.99 -10.50
C ALA A 146 8.80 16.40 -11.97
N GLY A 147 9.31 15.59 -12.88
CA GLY A 147 9.28 15.84 -14.34
C GLY A 147 7.96 15.46 -15.04
N ARG A 148 6.97 14.98 -14.29
CA ARG A 148 5.65 14.59 -14.82
C ARG A 148 4.63 15.69 -14.70
#